data_c12e9a1b365f9504368ac3a78cb0dcd3
#
_entry.id   c12e9a1b365f9504368ac3a78cb0dcd3
#
_cell.length_a   1.000
_cell.length_b   1.000
_cell.length_c   1.000
_cell.angle_alpha   90.00
_cell.angle_beta   90.00
_cell.angle_gamma   90.00
#
_symmetry.space_group_name_H-M   'P 1'
#
loop_
_entity.id
_entity.type
_entity.pdbx_description
1 polymer ?
#
loop_
_entity_poly.entity_id
_entity_poly.type
_entity_poly.pdbx_seq_one_letter_code
_entity_poly.pdbx_strand_id
1 'polypeptide(L)'
;TSNVLKGFGMQGAGSWASGGALNTGRAYVIGMGATSSASLAFGGNTPATTGTDLTESYDGSTWTEVGDLNTGRLNASGGIGIQTAGLCAGASGPGNSVTQLVEQWNGTSWTEIADILTTRLYASTSTAGSPTAALIFGGGPSVPGSVNSENFNGTSWTEVNNLNFGRYRAVGGGTSTDALVAGDANAPEEDKSETYDGTSWTAAADLNTGGYSMGGGGRASAACFVSGGTPASRAPGTEHFNGTSWTEVADT
;
A
#
# COMPACT_ATOMS: atom_id res chain seq x y z
N THR A 1 -17.26 8.39 -9.86
CA THR A 1 -17.12 7.03 -10.44
C THR A 1 -15.78 6.50 -10.00
N SER A 2 -15.78 5.61 -9.00
CA SER A 2 -14.57 4.94 -8.54
C SER A 2 -14.21 3.83 -9.52
N ASN A 3 -13.12 3.98 -10.27
CA ASN A 3 -12.57 2.89 -11.07
C ASN A 3 -11.79 1.96 -10.16
N VAL A 4 -12.15 0.68 -10.15
CA VAL A 4 -11.41 -0.35 -9.43
C VAL A 4 -10.29 -0.88 -10.33
N LEU A 5 -9.06 -0.79 -9.86
CA LEU A 5 -7.90 -1.34 -10.55
C LEU A 5 -7.98 -2.87 -10.56
N LYS A 6 -8.03 -3.49 -11.74
CA LYS A 6 -7.90 -4.94 -11.89
C LYS A 6 -6.44 -5.31 -12.03
N GLY A 7 -5.96 -6.21 -11.18
CA GLY A 7 -4.56 -6.63 -11.15
C GLY A 7 -4.05 -7.31 -12.41
N PHE A 8 -2.76 -7.20 -12.64
CA PHE A 8 -2.02 -7.64 -13.82
C PHE A 8 -1.66 -9.12 -13.81
N GLY A 9 -1.93 -9.79 -14.92
CA GLY A 9 -1.21 -11.02 -15.29
C GLY A 9 -0.01 -10.64 -16.16
N MET A 10 1.18 -11.10 -15.81
CA MET A 10 2.47 -10.79 -16.45
C MET A 10 2.63 -11.39 -17.87
N GLN A 11 1.77 -11.06 -18.84
CA GLN A 11 2.05 -11.34 -20.26
C GLN A 11 1.22 -10.41 -21.17
N GLY A 12 1.89 -9.50 -21.86
CA GLY A 12 1.30 -8.62 -22.87
C GLY A 12 1.00 -7.21 -22.35
N ALA A 13 0.76 -6.27 -23.24
CA ALA A 13 0.26 -4.94 -22.90
C ALA A 13 -1.08 -5.07 -22.18
N GLY A 14 -1.07 -4.91 -20.86
CA GLY A 14 -2.29 -4.93 -20.06
C GLY A 14 -3.20 -3.77 -20.45
N SER A 15 -4.49 -3.98 -20.33
CA SER A 15 -5.48 -2.90 -20.45
C SER A 15 -6.28 -2.78 -19.16
N TRP A 16 -6.62 -1.56 -18.82
CA TRP A 16 -7.51 -1.28 -17.70
C TRP A 16 -8.98 -1.45 -18.14
N ALA A 17 -9.78 -2.04 -17.28
CA ALA A 17 -11.21 -2.16 -17.47
C ALA A 17 -11.95 -1.75 -16.20
N SER A 18 -13.13 -1.15 -16.35
CA SER A 18 -13.99 -0.82 -15.21
C SER A 18 -14.44 -2.09 -14.50
N GLY A 19 -14.31 -2.13 -13.17
CA GLY A 19 -14.87 -3.15 -12.29
C GLY A 19 -16.16 -2.69 -11.64
N GLY A 20 -16.71 -3.50 -10.72
CA GLY A 20 -17.82 -3.10 -9.85
C GLY A 20 -17.42 -1.92 -8.95
N ALA A 21 -18.36 -1.03 -8.66
CA ALA A 21 -18.15 0.06 -7.71
C ALA A 21 -18.27 -0.47 -6.27
N LEU A 22 -17.56 0.16 -5.33
CA LEU A 22 -17.78 -0.04 -3.90
C LEU A 22 -19.24 0.30 -3.54
N ASN A 23 -19.81 -0.43 -2.60
CA ASN A 23 -21.16 -0.13 -2.08
C ASN A 23 -21.19 1.24 -1.41
N THR A 24 -20.14 1.58 -0.68
CA THR A 24 -19.96 2.91 -0.10
C THR A 24 -18.77 3.60 -0.73
N GLY A 25 -19.00 4.69 -1.48
CA GLY A 25 -17.96 5.49 -2.10
C GLY A 25 -17.07 6.16 -1.05
N ARG A 26 -15.76 5.90 -1.10
CA ARG A 26 -14.78 6.36 -0.11
C ARG A 26 -13.53 6.89 -0.79
N ALA A 27 -12.89 7.89 -0.19
CA ALA A 27 -11.55 8.34 -0.52
C ALA A 27 -10.52 7.74 0.45
N TYR A 28 -9.25 7.68 0.05
CA TYR A 28 -8.14 7.15 0.86
C TYR A 28 -8.37 5.72 1.36
N VAL A 29 -9.03 4.91 0.55
CA VAL A 29 -9.30 3.49 0.82
C VAL A 29 -8.01 2.71 0.78
N ILE A 30 -7.88 1.78 1.73
CA ILE A 30 -6.78 0.83 1.79
C ILE A 30 -7.22 -0.43 1.05
N GLY A 31 -6.31 -1.01 0.27
CA GLY A 31 -6.60 -2.24 -0.47
C GLY A 31 -5.58 -3.33 -0.20
N MET A 32 -6.03 -4.58 -0.25
CA MET A 32 -5.18 -5.75 -0.35
C MET A 32 -5.84 -6.84 -1.18
N GLY A 33 -5.02 -7.71 -1.81
CA GLY A 33 -5.54 -8.79 -2.62
C GLY A 33 -4.46 -9.42 -3.48
N ALA A 34 -4.63 -10.70 -3.80
CA ALA A 34 -3.69 -11.45 -4.62
C ALA A 34 -4.01 -11.38 -6.12
N THR A 35 -5.25 -11.11 -6.47
CA THR A 35 -5.75 -11.11 -7.86
C THR A 35 -6.81 -10.04 -8.07
N SER A 36 -7.09 -9.75 -9.34
CA SER A 36 -8.18 -8.82 -9.73
C SER A 36 -9.60 -9.34 -9.44
N SER A 37 -9.73 -10.58 -9.03
CA SER A 37 -11.00 -11.21 -8.68
C SER A 37 -11.13 -11.56 -7.19
N ALA A 38 -10.12 -11.21 -6.38
CA ALA A 38 -10.11 -11.48 -4.95
C ALA A 38 -9.35 -10.37 -4.22
N SER A 39 -10.09 -9.34 -3.79
CA SER A 39 -9.54 -8.15 -3.15
C SER A 39 -10.40 -7.73 -1.97
N LEU A 40 -9.78 -7.04 -1.03
CA LEU A 40 -10.41 -6.41 0.12
C LEU A 40 -10.15 -4.91 0.07
N ALA A 41 -11.16 -4.11 0.36
CA ALA A 41 -11.07 -2.65 0.49
C ALA A 41 -11.60 -2.25 1.87
N PHE A 42 -10.82 -1.51 2.63
CA PHE A 42 -11.18 -1.17 4.01
C PHE A 42 -10.74 0.24 4.39
N GLY A 43 -11.37 0.80 5.43
CA GLY A 43 -11.09 2.15 5.88
C GLY A 43 -11.43 3.23 4.85
N GLY A 44 -10.79 4.36 4.97
CA GLY A 44 -10.97 5.53 4.11
C GLY A 44 -11.89 6.59 4.70
N ASN A 45 -12.29 7.54 3.87
CA ASN A 45 -13.21 8.63 4.20
C ASN A 45 -14.48 8.56 3.40
N THR A 46 -15.61 8.76 4.07
CA THR A 46 -16.87 9.14 3.43
C THR A 46 -17.12 10.64 3.57
N PRO A 47 -18.08 11.23 2.84
CA PRO A 47 -18.46 12.62 3.07
C PRO A 47 -18.94 12.93 4.49
N ALA A 48 -19.40 11.92 5.21
CA ALA A 48 -19.96 12.05 6.57
C ALA A 48 -18.98 11.65 7.68
N THR A 49 -17.96 10.85 7.39
CA THR A 49 -17.10 10.25 8.42
C THR A 49 -15.63 10.29 8.01
N THR A 50 -14.81 10.88 8.86
CA THR A 50 -13.35 10.88 8.74
C THR A 50 -12.79 9.63 9.42
N GLY A 51 -12.18 8.72 8.63
CA GLY A 51 -11.68 7.44 9.12
C GLY A 51 -12.81 6.45 9.39
N THR A 52 -13.36 5.85 8.34
CA THR A 52 -14.37 4.78 8.48
C THR A 52 -13.73 3.43 8.79
N ASP A 53 -14.50 2.56 9.40
CA ASP A 53 -14.17 1.17 9.70
C ASP A 53 -14.61 0.18 8.62
N LEU A 54 -15.45 0.62 7.70
CA LEU A 54 -16.08 -0.22 6.66
C LEU A 54 -15.08 -1.10 5.91
N THR A 55 -15.44 -2.36 5.72
CA THR A 55 -14.67 -3.33 4.95
C THR A 55 -15.56 -3.97 3.89
N GLU A 56 -15.10 -4.00 2.65
CA GLU A 56 -15.77 -4.63 1.52
C GLU A 56 -14.86 -5.64 0.82
N SER A 57 -15.41 -6.78 0.45
CA SER A 57 -14.75 -7.88 -0.25
C SER A 57 -15.20 -7.95 -1.69
N TYR A 58 -14.29 -8.13 -2.64
CA TYR A 58 -14.54 -8.21 -4.08
C TYR A 58 -14.37 -9.63 -4.62
N ASP A 59 -15.37 -10.12 -5.34
CA ASP A 59 -15.38 -11.47 -5.93
C ASP A 59 -15.00 -11.51 -7.42
N GLY A 60 -14.58 -10.40 -7.98
CA GLY A 60 -14.31 -10.24 -9.42
C GLY A 60 -15.43 -9.57 -10.18
N SER A 61 -16.61 -9.43 -9.58
CA SER A 61 -17.80 -8.81 -10.17
C SER A 61 -18.40 -7.74 -9.27
N THR A 62 -18.61 -8.08 -8.00
CA THR A 62 -19.31 -7.24 -7.02
C THR A 62 -18.51 -7.08 -5.73
N TRP A 63 -18.76 -5.96 -5.06
CA TRP A 63 -18.31 -5.72 -3.71
C TRP A 63 -19.40 -6.11 -2.71
N THR A 64 -19.03 -6.77 -1.65
CA THR A 64 -19.90 -7.18 -0.55
C THR A 64 -19.34 -6.71 0.77
N GLU A 65 -20.16 -6.10 1.60
CA GLU A 65 -19.79 -5.67 2.96
C GLU A 65 -19.52 -6.90 3.84
N VAL A 66 -18.41 -6.84 4.60
CA VAL A 66 -17.95 -7.91 5.48
C VAL A 66 -17.63 -7.34 6.87
N GLY A 67 -16.97 -8.10 7.75
CA GLY A 67 -16.64 -7.61 9.11
C GLY A 67 -15.75 -6.37 9.08
N ASP A 68 -16.14 -5.32 9.79
CA ASP A 68 -15.47 -4.03 9.83
C ASP A 68 -14.22 -4.02 10.72
N LEU A 69 -13.31 -3.06 10.48
CA LEU A 69 -12.20 -2.75 11.39
C LEU A 69 -12.72 -2.40 12.79
N ASN A 70 -11.98 -2.75 13.83
CA ASN A 70 -12.31 -2.34 15.20
C ASN A 70 -12.12 -0.82 15.39
N THR A 71 -11.19 -0.23 14.64
CA THR A 71 -10.95 1.21 14.67
C THR A 71 -10.91 1.77 13.26
N GLY A 72 -11.79 2.72 12.96
CA GLY A 72 -11.83 3.39 11.66
C GLY A 72 -10.52 4.08 11.31
N ARG A 73 -10.09 3.99 10.05
CA ARG A 73 -8.78 4.47 9.57
C ARG A 73 -8.83 5.09 8.18
N LEU A 74 -7.91 6.01 7.96
CA LEU A 74 -7.63 6.60 6.65
C LEU A 74 -6.13 6.84 6.52
N ASN A 75 -5.67 7.08 5.28
CA ASN A 75 -4.26 7.33 5.01
C ASN A 75 -3.33 6.24 5.57
N ALA A 76 -3.82 5.01 5.67
CA ALA A 76 -2.97 3.90 6.05
C ALA A 76 -1.97 3.58 4.96
N SER A 77 -0.93 2.99 5.41
CA SER A 77 0.09 2.37 4.62
C SER A 77 -0.54 1.21 3.90
N GLY A 78 -0.81 0.99 2.79
CA GLY A 78 -1.44 -0.17 2.11
C GLY A 78 -1.74 -1.40 2.97
N GLY A 79 -2.67 -2.20 2.56
CA GLY A 79 -2.93 -3.49 3.19
C GLY A 79 -1.82 -4.48 2.86
N ILE A 80 -1.49 -5.34 3.81
CA ILE A 80 -0.50 -6.39 3.64
C ILE A 80 -1.21 -7.74 3.59
N GLY A 81 -1.09 -8.47 2.49
CA GLY A 81 -1.65 -9.80 2.38
C GLY A 81 -2.71 -9.96 1.30
N ILE A 82 -3.64 -10.87 1.52
CA ILE A 82 -4.66 -11.29 0.56
C ILE A 82 -6.07 -11.13 1.14
N GLN A 83 -7.09 -11.29 0.30
CA GLN A 83 -8.51 -11.17 0.67
C GLN A 83 -8.93 -11.99 1.90
N THR A 84 -8.30 -13.13 2.15
CA THR A 84 -8.66 -14.05 3.25
C THR A 84 -7.74 -13.98 4.47
N ALA A 85 -6.62 -13.23 4.37
CA ALA A 85 -5.67 -13.11 5.48
C ALA A 85 -4.73 -11.92 5.25
N GLY A 86 -4.71 -10.96 6.16
CA GLY A 86 -3.86 -9.79 5.99
C GLY A 86 -3.76 -8.90 7.21
N LEU A 87 -3.07 -7.78 7.05
CA LEU A 87 -2.85 -6.78 8.10
C LEU A 87 -3.22 -5.38 7.61
N CYS A 88 -3.72 -4.57 8.53
CA CYS A 88 -3.81 -3.12 8.45
C CYS A 88 -2.91 -2.53 9.54
N ALA A 89 -1.85 -1.82 9.17
CA ALA A 89 -0.85 -1.31 10.11
C ALA A 89 -0.72 0.22 10.03
N GLY A 90 -0.66 0.88 11.19
CA GLY A 90 -0.58 2.33 11.30
C GLY A 90 -1.81 3.03 10.74
N ALA A 91 -1.69 4.27 10.36
CA ALA A 91 -2.71 5.11 9.74
C ALA A 91 -3.04 6.38 10.52
N SER A 92 -4.02 7.15 10.03
CA SER A 92 -4.80 8.08 10.84
C SER A 92 -6.05 7.38 11.36
N GLY A 93 -6.28 7.48 12.64
CA GLY A 93 -7.55 7.12 13.27
C GLY A 93 -8.59 8.25 13.17
N PRO A 94 -9.75 8.09 13.82
CA PRO A 94 -10.77 9.14 13.92
C PRO A 94 -10.18 10.45 14.44
N GLY A 95 -10.59 11.56 13.84
CA GLY A 95 -10.06 12.88 14.19
C GLY A 95 -8.64 13.16 13.70
N ASN A 96 -8.14 12.39 12.73
CA ASN A 96 -6.78 12.49 12.18
C ASN A 96 -5.64 12.21 13.19
N SER A 97 -5.90 11.48 14.26
CA SER A 97 -4.86 11.03 15.18
C SER A 97 -3.96 9.98 14.50
N VAL A 98 -2.65 10.18 14.54
CA VAL A 98 -1.70 9.17 14.04
C VAL A 98 -1.67 7.99 15.01
N THR A 99 -1.73 6.77 14.49
CA THR A 99 -1.83 5.56 15.32
C THR A 99 -0.72 4.55 15.01
N GLN A 100 -0.42 3.73 16.02
CA GLN A 100 0.46 2.55 15.91
C GLN A 100 -0.34 1.26 15.76
N LEU A 101 -1.66 1.33 15.88
CA LEU A 101 -2.53 0.16 15.92
C LEU A 101 -2.35 -0.73 14.69
N VAL A 102 -2.34 -2.03 14.94
CA VAL A 102 -2.33 -3.05 13.88
C VAL A 102 -3.51 -3.98 14.08
N GLU A 103 -4.26 -4.20 13.02
CA GLU A 103 -5.34 -5.18 12.99
C GLU A 103 -5.05 -6.27 11.97
N GLN A 104 -5.35 -7.51 12.35
CA GLN A 104 -5.22 -8.69 11.50
C GLN A 104 -6.59 -9.16 11.04
N TRP A 105 -6.70 -9.40 9.73
CA TRP A 105 -7.85 -10.00 9.07
C TRP A 105 -7.70 -11.51 8.93
N ASN A 106 -8.73 -12.27 9.31
CA ASN A 106 -8.74 -13.73 9.23
C ASN A 106 -9.67 -14.29 8.13
N GLY A 107 -10.17 -13.43 7.25
CA GLY A 107 -11.15 -13.79 6.22
C GLY A 107 -12.60 -13.50 6.62
N THR A 108 -12.86 -13.15 7.89
CA THR A 108 -14.21 -12.91 8.41
C THR A 108 -14.28 -11.69 9.34
N SER A 109 -13.27 -11.48 10.15
CA SER A 109 -13.22 -10.40 11.14
C SER A 109 -11.81 -9.86 11.33
N TRP A 110 -11.73 -8.62 11.81
CA TRP A 110 -10.50 -7.97 12.23
C TRP A 110 -10.25 -8.19 13.72
N THR A 111 -9.01 -8.37 14.09
CA THR A 111 -8.57 -8.53 15.49
C THR A 111 -7.32 -7.67 15.71
N GLU A 112 -7.32 -6.88 16.78
CA GLU A 112 -6.16 -6.09 17.18
C GLU A 112 -5.02 -7.01 17.63
N ILE A 113 -3.81 -6.72 17.17
CA ILE A 113 -2.58 -7.47 17.48
C ILE A 113 -1.49 -6.50 17.94
N ALA A 114 -0.23 -6.96 18.05
CA ALA A 114 0.89 -6.11 18.48
C ALA A 114 1.07 -4.90 17.56
N ASP A 115 1.17 -3.73 18.16
CA ASP A 115 1.36 -2.45 17.48
C ASP A 115 2.74 -2.29 16.86
N ILE A 116 2.83 -1.49 15.78
CA ILE A 116 4.13 -1.02 15.27
C ILE A 116 4.84 -0.15 16.31
N LEU A 117 6.15 -0.11 16.27
CA LEU A 117 6.97 0.60 17.26
C LEU A 117 6.87 2.12 17.12
N THR A 118 6.63 2.60 15.90
CA THR A 118 6.60 4.04 15.60
C THR A 118 5.29 4.41 14.90
N THR A 119 4.62 5.47 15.36
CA THR A 119 3.42 6.02 14.71
C THR A 119 3.71 6.43 13.28
N ARG A 120 2.88 6.01 12.33
CA ARG A 120 3.09 6.27 10.90
C ARG A 120 1.80 6.65 10.17
N LEU A 121 1.89 7.74 9.39
CA LEU A 121 0.98 8.09 8.31
C LEU A 121 1.67 7.88 6.98
N TYR A 122 0.94 7.50 5.95
CA TYR A 122 1.46 7.42 4.59
C TYR A 122 2.78 6.63 4.47
N ALA A 123 2.95 5.62 5.32
CA ALA A 123 4.03 4.67 5.18
C ALA A 123 3.78 3.77 3.97
N SER A 124 4.77 3.03 3.56
CA SER A 124 4.67 2.00 2.54
C SER A 124 4.75 0.62 3.18
N THR A 125 4.25 -0.40 2.50
CA THR A 125 4.22 -1.77 3.01
C THR A 125 4.65 -2.78 1.97
N SER A 126 5.09 -3.95 2.43
CA SER A 126 5.24 -5.15 1.60
C SER A 126 3.88 -5.74 1.26
N THR A 127 3.24 -5.26 0.19
CA THR A 127 1.85 -5.60 -0.16
C THR A 127 1.61 -7.09 -0.40
N ALA A 128 2.64 -7.85 -0.78
CA ALA A 128 2.62 -9.30 -0.92
C ALA A 128 3.11 -10.07 0.34
N GLY A 129 3.24 -9.39 1.47
CA GLY A 129 3.49 -9.99 2.76
C GLY A 129 2.35 -10.90 3.24
N SER A 130 2.47 -11.39 4.45
CA SER A 130 1.45 -12.24 5.08
C SER A 130 1.17 -11.78 6.51
N PRO A 131 0.10 -12.26 7.15
CA PRO A 131 -0.17 -11.99 8.56
C PRO A 131 0.93 -12.46 9.53
N THR A 132 1.90 -13.22 9.05
CA THR A 132 3.02 -13.72 9.86
C THR A 132 4.39 -13.23 9.39
N ALA A 133 4.43 -12.44 8.30
CA ALA A 133 5.68 -11.90 7.74
C ALA A 133 5.37 -10.64 6.93
N ALA A 134 5.55 -9.48 7.54
CA ALA A 134 5.23 -8.19 6.94
C ALA A 134 6.36 -7.18 7.15
N LEU A 135 6.45 -6.20 6.26
CA LEU A 135 7.38 -5.08 6.36
C LEU A 135 6.60 -3.78 6.18
N ILE A 136 6.84 -2.81 7.07
CA ILE A 136 6.37 -1.43 6.96
C ILE A 136 7.57 -0.50 6.98
N PHE A 137 7.57 0.52 6.13
CA PHE A 137 8.72 1.41 5.97
C PHE A 137 8.30 2.83 5.54
N GLY A 138 9.12 3.80 5.91
CA GLY A 138 8.84 5.20 5.62
C GLY A 138 7.64 5.75 6.39
N GLY A 139 6.97 6.72 5.82
CA GLY A 139 5.85 7.43 6.45
C GLY A 139 6.30 8.31 7.60
N GLY A 140 5.38 8.72 8.44
CA GLY A 140 5.70 9.52 9.62
C GLY A 140 4.60 10.51 9.96
N PRO A 141 4.71 11.24 11.07
CA PRO A 141 3.70 12.21 11.46
C PRO A 141 3.70 13.46 10.56
N SER A 142 4.75 13.68 9.78
CA SER A 142 4.92 14.85 8.92
C SER A 142 6.00 14.62 7.85
N VAL A 143 6.03 15.48 6.85
CA VAL A 143 7.11 15.64 5.88
C VAL A 143 8.38 16.12 6.64
N PRO A 144 9.60 15.60 6.34
CA PRO A 144 10.00 14.85 5.14
C PRO A 144 9.78 13.33 5.18
N GLY A 145 9.12 12.79 6.16
CA GLY A 145 8.94 11.35 6.30
C GLY A 145 10.09 10.66 7.01
N SER A 146 9.88 9.41 7.37
CA SER A 146 10.83 8.59 8.11
C SER A 146 11.66 7.70 7.18
N VAL A 147 12.86 7.36 7.63
CA VAL A 147 13.69 6.29 7.05
C VAL A 147 13.41 4.93 7.67
N ASN A 148 12.73 4.89 8.81
CA ASN A 148 12.59 3.68 9.62
C ASN A 148 11.84 2.58 8.89
N SER A 149 12.28 1.35 9.11
CA SER A 149 11.62 0.13 8.64
C SER A 149 11.41 -0.83 9.79
N GLU A 150 10.25 -1.48 9.82
CA GLU A 150 9.91 -2.47 10.85
C GLU A 150 9.39 -3.75 10.21
N ASN A 151 9.87 -4.90 10.71
CA ASN A 151 9.49 -6.22 10.26
C ASN A 151 8.61 -6.91 11.31
N PHE A 152 7.54 -7.56 10.87
CA PHE A 152 6.63 -8.36 11.68
C PHE A 152 6.92 -9.85 11.47
N ASN A 153 7.08 -10.59 12.57
CA ASN A 153 7.36 -12.02 12.58
C ASN A 153 6.15 -12.91 12.88
N GLY A 154 4.95 -12.33 12.86
CA GLY A 154 3.71 -13.02 13.26
C GLY A 154 3.32 -12.80 14.73
N THR A 155 4.19 -12.21 15.55
CA THR A 155 3.95 -11.99 16.98
C THR A 155 4.30 -10.56 17.40
N SER A 156 5.42 -10.02 16.90
CA SER A 156 5.95 -8.71 17.29
C SER A 156 6.60 -7.99 16.11
N TRP A 157 6.64 -6.67 16.19
CA TRP A 157 7.39 -5.82 15.29
C TRP A 157 8.80 -5.59 15.81
N THR A 158 9.76 -5.51 14.90
CA THR A 158 11.17 -5.26 15.21
C THR A 158 11.73 -4.28 14.20
N GLU A 159 12.46 -3.28 14.66
CA GLU A 159 13.16 -2.35 13.77
C GLU A 159 14.24 -3.11 12.97
N VAL A 160 14.31 -2.82 11.68
CA VAL A 160 15.31 -3.38 10.75
C VAL A 160 16.06 -2.24 10.05
N ASN A 161 16.98 -2.56 9.15
CA ASN A 161 17.77 -1.54 8.46
C ASN A 161 16.89 -0.53 7.73
N ASN A 162 17.28 0.73 7.88
CA ASN A 162 16.53 1.88 7.40
C ASN A 162 16.68 2.09 5.88
N LEU A 163 15.69 2.75 5.29
CA LEU A 163 15.78 3.37 3.97
C LEU A 163 16.95 4.34 3.89
N ASN A 164 17.53 4.53 2.71
CA ASN A 164 18.56 5.55 2.47
C ASN A 164 17.97 6.96 2.47
N PHE A 165 16.69 7.10 2.13
CA PHE A 165 15.97 8.39 2.11
C PHE A 165 14.67 8.28 2.88
N GLY A 166 14.30 9.34 3.62
CA GLY A 166 12.99 9.45 4.25
C GLY A 166 11.89 9.47 3.20
N ARG A 167 10.83 8.67 3.39
CA ARG A 167 9.73 8.53 2.43
C ARG A 167 8.40 8.94 3.05
N TYR A 168 7.61 9.68 2.27
CA TYR A 168 6.27 10.11 2.65
C TYR A 168 5.32 10.01 1.45
N ARG A 169 4.23 9.25 1.56
CA ARG A 169 3.30 8.97 0.47
C ARG A 169 3.92 8.21 -0.71
N ALA A 170 4.99 7.47 -0.48
CA ALA A 170 5.57 6.55 -1.45
C ALA A 170 4.68 5.32 -1.63
N VAL A 171 4.91 4.57 -2.70
CA VAL A 171 4.27 3.28 -2.92
C VAL A 171 5.22 2.14 -2.55
N GLY A 172 4.69 1.10 -1.92
CA GLY A 172 5.43 -0.10 -1.57
C GLY A 172 4.93 -1.34 -2.31
N GLY A 173 5.78 -2.36 -2.38
CA GLY A 173 5.46 -3.66 -2.94
C GLY A 173 6.40 -4.75 -2.44
N GLY A 174 6.14 -6.01 -2.81
CA GLY A 174 6.99 -7.15 -2.45
C GLY A 174 6.62 -7.82 -1.14
N THR A 175 7.57 -8.56 -0.59
CA THR A 175 7.45 -9.33 0.66
C THR A 175 8.27 -8.71 1.79
N SER A 176 8.23 -9.31 2.98
CA SER A 176 9.04 -8.87 4.12
C SER A 176 10.55 -9.06 3.95
N THR A 177 10.99 -9.80 2.93
CA THR A 177 12.40 -10.09 2.63
C THR A 177 12.82 -9.72 1.21
N ASP A 178 11.88 -9.22 0.40
CA ASP A 178 12.12 -8.83 -0.99
C ASP A 178 11.10 -7.74 -1.34
N ALA A 179 11.41 -6.49 -1.00
CA ALA A 179 10.48 -5.38 -1.14
C ALA A 179 11.04 -4.26 -2.03
N LEU A 180 10.14 -3.40 -2.49
CA LEU A 180 10.47 -2.19 -3.23
C LEU A 180 9.68 -1.02 -2.65
N VAL A 181 10.31 0.15 -2.66
CA VAL A 181 9.65 1.45 -2.45
C VAL A 181 9.96 2.37 -3.64
N ALA A 182 8.96 3.12 -4.08
CA ALA A 182 9.14 4.08 -5.17
C ALA A 182 8.34 5.36 -4.93
N GLY A 183 8.93 6.49 -5.34
CA GLY A 183 8.35 7.82 -5.21
C GLY A 183 8.48 8.41 -3.81
N ASP A 184 8.13 9.68 -3.72
CA ASP A 184 8.09 10.45 -2.46
C ASP A 184 7.33 11.76 -2.68
N ALA A 185 6.78 12.33 -1.62
CA ALA A 185 6.18 13.66 -1.64
C ALA A 185 7.20 14.80 -1.45
N ASN A 186 8.48 14.49 -1.32
CA ASN A 186 9.54 15.48 -1.10
C ASN A 186 10.47 15.57 -2.30
N ALA A 187 10.57 16.76 -2.88
CA ALA A 187 11.58 17.05 -3.89
C ALA A 187 12.98 17.09 -3.25
N PRO A 188 14.02 16.59 -3.91
CA PRO A 188 14.05 16.07 -5.29
C PRO A 188 13.90 14.53 -5.40
N GLU A 189 13.38 13.84 -4.39
CA GLU A 189 13.33 12.38 -4.31
C GLU A 189 12.07 11.75 -4.91
N GLU A 190 11.23 12.52 -5.61
CA GLU A 190 9.96 12.03 -6.15
C GLU A 190 10.08 10.89 -7.15
N ASP A 191 11.23 10.77 -7.82
CA ASP A 191 11.53 9.71 -8.79
C ASP A 191 12.31 8.53 -8.21
N LYS A 192 12.84 8.65 -6.99
CA LYS A 192 13.72 7.64 -6.40
C LYS A 192 13.00 6.36 -6.03
N SER A 193 13.69 5.23 -6.22
CA SER A 193 13.26 3.93 -5.72
C SER A 193 14.39 3.21 -4.98
N GLU A 194 13.99 2.30 -4.09
CA GLU A 194 14.92 1.43 -3.33
C GLU A 194 14.34 0.02 -3.25
N THR A 195 15.24 -0.97 -3.28
CA THR A 195 14.90 -2.38 -3.07
C THR A 195 15.46 -2.89 -1.76
N TYR A 196 14.74 -3.79 -1.11
CA TYR A 196 15.10 -4.48 0.13
C TYR A 196 15.38 -5.95 -0.14
N ASP A 197 16.52 -6.45 0.33
CA ASP A 197 16.96 -7.84 0.14
C ASP A 197 16.72 -8.74 1.37
N GLY A 198 15.94 -8.29 2.33
CA GLY A 198 15.74 -8.95 3.62
C GLY A 198 16.72 -8.49 4.71
N THR A 199 17.71 -7.69 4.35
CA THR A 199 18.75 -7.19 5.27
C THR A 199 18.93 -5.68 5.12
N SER A 200 19.07 -5.18 3.90
CA SER A 200 19.39 -3.76 3.62
C SER A 200 18.59 -3.19 2.47
N TRP A 201 18.40 -1.88 2.51
CA TRP A 201 17.85 -1.11 1.40
C TRP A 201 18.98 -0.61 0.50
N THR A 202 18.78 -0.77 -0.80
CA THR A 202 19.73 -0.34 -1.84
C THR A 202 18.99 0.48 -2.90
N ALA A 203 19.60 1.59 -3.32
CA ALA A 203 19.05 2.42 -4.39
C ALA A 203 18.87 1.60 -5.68
N ALA A 204 17.71 1.72 -6.28
CA ALA A 204 17.35 1.10 -7.57
C ALA A 204 17.25 2.17 -8.66
N ALA A 205 16.83 1.78 -9.86
CA ALA A 205 16.61 2.72 -10.95
C ALA A 205 15.48 3.69 -10.61
N ASP A 206 15.62 4.94 -11.02
CA ASP A 206 14.62 5.97 -10.82
C ASP A 206 13.38 5.74 -11.71
N LEU A 207 12.21 6.16 -11.24
CA LEU A 207 10.99 6.25 -12.04
C LEU A 207 11.23 7.17 -13.27
N ASN A 208 10.61 6.88 -14.40
CA ASN A 208 10.66 7.78 -15.56
C ASN A 208 9.93 9.11 -15.27
N THR A 209 8.88 9.03 -14.45
CA THR A 209 8.16 10.21 -13.98
C THR A 209 7.97 10.12 -12.47
N GLY A 210 8.59 11.01 -11.74
CA GLY A 210 8.49 11.10 -10.29
C GLY A 210 7.08 11.40 -9.79
N GLY A 211 6.74 10.94 -8.59
CA GLY A 211 5.44 11.21 -8.00
C GLY A 211 5.22 10.58 -6.64
N TYR A 212 4.03 10.86 -6.07
CA TYR A 212 3.59 10.35 -4.77
C TYR A 212 2.08 10.11 -4.74
N SER A 213 1.59 9.50 -3.68
CA SER A 213 0.17 9.08 -3.58
C SER A 213 -0.28 8.23 -4.76
N MET A 214 0.64 7.43 -5.30
CA MET A 214 0.40 6.50 -6.38
C MET A 214 -0.32 5.26 -5.86
N GLY A 215 -1.11 4.63 -6.71
CA GLY A 215 -1.50 3.24 -6.52
C GLY A 215 -0.39 2.32 -7.00
N GLY A 216 -0.20 1.18 -6.35
CA GLY A 216 0.80 0.24 -6.80
C GLY A 216 0.97 -0.96 -5.89
N GLY A 217 1.92 -1.79 -6.23
CA GLY A 217 2.28 -3.00 -5.50
C GLY A 217 3.01 -3.98 -6.38
N GLY A 218 3.23 -5.18 -5.85
CA GLY A 218 3.91 -6.25 -6.56
C GLY A 218 4.21 -7.42 -5.64
N ARG A 219 4.65 -8.54 -6.21
CA ARG A 219 4.93 -9.76 -5.43
C ARG A 219 6.37 -9.88 -4.97
N ALA A 220 7.27 -9.15 -5.59
CA ALA A 220 8.69 -9.13 -5.30
C ALA A 220 9.26 -7.79 -5.76
N SER A 221 10.43 -7.41 -5.26
CA SER A 221 11.09 -6.17 -5.67
C SER A 221 11.29 -6.06 -7.18
N ALA A 222 11.49 -7.19 -7.86
CA ALA A 222 11.69 -7.25 -9.31
C ALA A 222 10.38 -7.33 -10.13
N ALA A 223 9.21 -7.16 -9.52
CA ALA A 223 7.93 -7.29 -10.20
C ALA A 223 6.86 -6.38 -9.55
N CYS A 224 7.13 -5.09 -9.56
CA CYS A 224 6.26 -4.05 -9.01
C CYS A 224 5.75 -3.12 -10.10
N PHE A 225 4.63 -2.48 -9.84
CA PHE A 225 4.10 -1.43 -10.68
C PHE A 225 3.65 -0.23 -9.84
N VAL A 226 3.61 0.93 -10.46
CA VAL A 226 3.03 2.16 -9.91
C VAL A 226 2.11 2.77 -10.94
N SER A 227 1.02 3.40 -10.51
CA SER A 227 0.04 4.02 -11.42
C SER A 227 -0.55 5.27 -10.81
N GLY A 228 -0.82 6.27 -11.65
CA GLY A 228 -1.43 7.53 -11.27
C GLY A 228 -0.56 8.33 -10.30
N GLY A 229 -1.20 9.08 -9.42
CA GLY A 229 -0.53 9.87 -8.38
C GLY A 229 -0.47 11.35 -8.67
N THR A 230 0.41 12.03 -7.96
CA THR A 230 0.66 13.48 -8.03
C THR A 230 2.14 13.70 -8.37
N PRO A 231 2.53 14.69 -9.17
CA PRO A 231 1.69 15.76 -9.74
C PRO A 231 0.77 15.27 -10.87
N ALA A 232 -0.15 16.12 -11.28
CA ALA A 232 -1.11 15.81 -12.35
C ALA A 232 -0.44 15.45 -13.70
N SER A 233 0.80 15.88 -13.92
CA SER A 233 1.60 15.50 -15.09
C SER A 233 1.97 14.01 -15.12
N ARG A 234 1.92 13.31 -13.98
CA ARG A 234 2.12 11.88 -13.89
C ARG A 234 0.84 11.09 -14.23
N ALA A 235 -0.31 11.59 -13.83
CA ALA A 235 -1.58 10.93 -14.14
C ALA A 235 -1.92 11.11 -15.65
N PRO A 236 -2.26 10.02 -16.37
CA PRO A 236 -2.61 8.67 -15.93
C PRO A 236 -1.46 7.62 -15.97
N GLY A 237 -0.21 8.06 -16.04
CA GLY A 237 0.94 7.19 -16.28
C GLY A 237 1.02 5.95 -15.38
N THR A 238 1.38 4.83 -15.99
CA THR A 238 1.65 3.56 -15.30
C THR A 238 3.03 3.07 -15.66
N GLU A 239 3.84 2.73 -14.66
CA GLU A 239 5.18 2.19 -14.84
C GLU A 239 5.32 0.83 -14.18
N HIS A 240 6.04 -0.08 -14.83
CA HIS A 240 6.36 -1.41 -14.34
C HIS A 240 7.87 -1.55 -14.11
N PHE A 241 8.25 -2.07 -12.96
CA PHE A 241 9.64 -2.38 -12.61
C PHE A 241 9.94 -3.86 -12.87
N ASN A 242 11.01 -4.13 -13.61
CA ASN A 242 11.43 -5.49 -13.97
C ASN A 242 12.64 -6.01 -13.16
N GLY A 243 12.99 -5.34 -12.08
CA GLY A 243 14.18 -5.62 -11.25
C GLY A 243 15.42 -4.81 -11.65
N THR A 244 15.39 -4.10 -12.77
CA THR A 244 16.54 -3.34 -13.28
C THR A 244 16.14 -1.92 -13.70
N SER A 245 14.99 -1.78 -14.33
CA SER A 245 14.51 -0.50 -14.88
C SER A 245 12.99 -0.38 -14.80
N TRP A 246 12.52 0.85 -14.78
CA TRP A 246 11.11 1.18 -14.93
C TRP A 246 10.78 1.34 -16.42
N THR A 247 9.63 0.84 -16.82
CA THR A 247 9.12 0.93 -18.19
C THR A 247 7.68 1.42 -18.14
N GLU A 248 7.39 2.48 -18.87
CA GLU A 248 6.02 2.97 -19.05
C GLU A 248 5.18 1.92 -19.81
N VAL A 249 4.00 1.68 -19.32
CA VAL A 249 3.02 0.75 -19.90
C VAL A 249 1.70 1.47 -20.16
N ALA A 250 0.67 0.74 -20.60
CA ALA A 250 -0.61 1.35 -20.91
C ALA A 250 -1.21 2.14 -19.73
N ASP A 251 -1.62 3.35 -19.99
CA ASP A 251 -2.24 4.26 -19.03
C ASP A 251 -3.64 3.79 -18.56
N THR A 252 -4.06 4.27 -17.41
CA THR A 252 -5.36 3.97 -16.80
C THR A 252 -6.51 4.81 -17.36
#